data_450805e41ee112a69040b86fedba7215
#
_entry.id   450805e41ee112a69040b86fedba7215
#
_cell.length_a   1.000
_cell.length_b   1.000
_cell.length_c   1.000
_cell.angle_alpha   90.00
_cell.angle_beta   90.00
_cell.angle_gamma   90.00
#
_symmetry.space_group_name_H-M   'P 1'
#
loop_
_entity.id
_entity.type
_entity.pdbx_description
1 polymer ?
#
loop_
_entity_poly.entity_id
_entity_poly.type
_entity_poly.pdbx_seq_one_letter_code
_entity_poly.pdbx_strand_id
1 'polypeptide(L)'
;VRCFALKGRIKAVNSTSLGPEHLVMPLFVLPGRERCLPSKAIEGVELFSADALKEPVERALSTGIRNFLLFGHYEEGKDNEGTPASDPKGPVQTALRLLTSAWPEALFFTHVSLSHASSHGLNVCLDDSGKPDIEKTRRRFLDIAASHLEAGAHGIVPLFLEKGFVRVLRKTMDETNFAERDILSYGAKYDSALYGPFNAFTSITEKGMPSEQIEPTDIKSALEKAEADLTEGASALIVKPALPYLDIIARLRSNFDIPLIGWMVSGEYMMVKSAAQRNICDERRTFLELHRSIFRAGSHKIITYDAVRVARWLREDF
;
A
#
# COMPACT_ATOMS: atom_id res chain seq x y z
N VAL A 1 -25.51 -8.43 2.08
CA VAL A 1 -24.35 -7.64 1.60
C VAL A 1 -24.75 -6.18 1.58
N ARG A 2 -23.99 -5.32 2.27
CA ARG A 2 -24.20 -3.87 2.25
C ARG A 2 -23.49 -3.29 1.03
N CYS A 3 -24.20 -2.48 0.23
CA CYS A 3 -23.65 -1.80 -0.94
C CYS A 3 -23.39 -0.33 -0.59
N PHE A 4 -22.21 0.14 -0.89
CA PHE A 4 -21.78 1.52 -0.67
C PHE A 4 -21.60 2.25 -2.02
N ALA A 5 -21.94 3.52 -2.07
CA ALA A 5 -21.70 4.34 -3.24
C ALA A 5 -20.18 4.58 -3.37
N LEU A 6 -19.56 3.91 -4.34
CA LEU A 6 -18.12 4.01 -4.58
C LEU A 6 -17.82 5.18 -5.51
N LYS A 7 -16.87 6.02 -5.08
CA LYS A 7 -16.21 7.02 -5.92
C LYS A 7 -14.83 6.47 -6.33
N GLY A 8 -14.29 6.99 -7.43
CA GLY A 8 -12.92 6.70 -7.85
C GLY A 8 -12.76 5.63 -8.94
N ARG A 9 -11.53 5.24 -9.19
CA ARG A 9 -11.13 4.43 -10.34
C ARG A 9 -10.83 2.97 -10.03
N ILE A 10 -10.54 2.64 -8.79
CA ILE A 10 -10.32 1.24 -8.41
C ILE A 10 -11.65 0.50 -8.44
N LYS A 11 -11.73 -0.53 -9.26
CA LYS A 11 -12.95 -1.33 -9.43
C LYS A 11 -12.70 -2.77 -9.05
N ALA A 12 -13.75 -3.42 -8.52
CA ALA A 12 -13.78 -4.87 -8.43
C ALA A 12 -13.72 -5.46 -9.84
N VAL A 13 -12.79 -6.36 -10.08
CA VAL A 13 -12.73 -7.14 -11.31
C VAL A 13 -13.55 -8.40 -11.08
N ASN A 14 -14.69 -8.50 -11.74
CA ASN A 14 -15.54 -9.70 -11.70
C ASN A 14 -14.94 -10.74 -12.65
N SER A 15 -13.89 -11.40 -12.21
CA SER A 15 -13.25 -12.52 -12.91
C SER A 15 -13.36 -13.79 -12.07
N THR A 16 -13.50 -14.92 -12.74
CA THR A 16 -13.48 -16.24 -12.12
C THR A 16 -12.08 -16.80 -11.94
N SER A 17 -11.07 -16.14 -12.54
CA SER A 17 -9.67 -16.52 -12.48
C SER A 17 -8.77 -15.34 -12.13
N LEU A 18 -7.69 -15.62 -11.42
CA LEU A 18 -6.64 -14.64 -11.13
C LEU A 18 -5.82 -14.35 -12.38
N GLY A 19 -5.70 -13.08 -12.76
CA GLY A 19 -4.87 -12.61 -13.86
C GLY A 19 -3.96 -11.45 -13.45
N PRO A 20 -3.03 -11.02 -14.33
CA PRO A 20 -2.11 -9.91 -14.06
C PRO A 20 -2.79 -8.59 -13.67
N GLU A 21 -3.99 -8.34 -14.16
CA GLU A 21 -4.80 -7.14 -13.86
C GLU A 21 -5.22 -7.05 -12.38
N HIS A 22 -5.17 -8.17 -11.65
CA HIS A 22 -5.46 -8.21 -10.22
C HIS A 22 -4.25 -7.85 -9.35
N LEU A 23 -3.04 -7.79 -9.94
CA LEU A 23 -1.83 -7.50 -9.20
C LEU A 23 -1.60 -5.99 -9.06
N VAL A 24 -1.08 -5.59 -7.90
CA VAL A 24 -0.61 -4.24 -7.60
C VAL A 24 0.88 -4.32 -7.27
N MET A 25 1.70 -3.64 -8.06
CA MET A 25 3.16 -3.65 -7.90
C MET A 25 3.61 -2.51 -6.96
N PRO A 26 4.23 -2.78 -5.81
CA PRO A 26 4.86 -1.75 -4.99
C PRO A 26 6.13 -1.24 -5.68
N LEU A 27 6.33 0.08 -5.66
CA LEU A 27 7.49 0.78 -6.19
C LEU A 27 8.08 1.69 -5.11
N PHE A 28 9.40 1.61 -4.89
CA PHE A 28 10.10 2.42 -3.91
C PHE A 28 10.89 3.52 -4.60
N VAL A 29 10.62 4.77 -4.23
CA VAL A 29 11.13 5.94 -4.94
C VAL A 29 12.16 6.66 -4.09
N LEU A 30 13.38 6.76 -4.61
CA LEU A 30 14.53 7.48 -4.04
C LEU A 30 14.61 8.91 -4.54
N PRO A 31 15.19 9.83 -3.78
CA PRO A 31 15.65 11.10 -4.31
C PRO A 31 16.86 10.93 -5.24
N GLY A 32 17.09 11.92 -6.11
CA GLY A 32 18.23 11.95 -7.04
C GLY A 32 17.84 11.54 -8.46
N ARG A 33 18.84 11.18 -9.25
CA ARG A 33 18.73 10.80 -10.66
C ARG A 33 19.56 9.58 -10.98
N GLU A 34 19.13 8.79 -11.97
CA GLU A 34 19.82 7.59 -12.50
C GLU A 34 20.24 6.60 -11.40
N ARG A 35 19.38 6.45 -10.38
CA ARG A 35 19.65 5.57 -9.25
C ARG A 35 18.77 4.33 -9.30
N CYS A 36 19.40 3.18 -9.11
CA CYS A 36 18.77 1.89 -8.84
C CYS A 36 19.57 1.20 -7.74
N LEU A 37 18.97 0.93 -6.61
CA LEU A 37 19.63 0.33 -5.45
C LEU A 37 18.86 -0.92 -5.01
N PRO A 38 19.54 -2.07 -4.80
CA PRO A 38 18.89 -3.24 -4.23
C PRO A 38 18.50 -2.99 -2.77
N SER A 39 17.35 -3.48 -2.36
CA SER A 39 16.98 -3.52 -0.95
C SER A 39 17.88 -4.49 -0.19
N LYS A 40 18.39 -4.05 0.96
CA LYS A 40 19.19 -4.90 1.85
C LYS A 40 18.35 -5.84 2.70
N ALA A 41 17.06 -5.57 2.84
CA ALA A 41 16.16 -6.30 3.75
C ALA A 41 15.14 -7.19 3.03
N ILE A 42 14.82 -6.88 1.76
CA ILE A 42 13.82 -7.62 0.99
C ILE A 42 14.49 -8.03 -0.34
N GLU A 43 14.86 -9.30 -0.44
CA GLU A 43 15.51 -9.85 -1.63
C GLU A 43 14.66 -9.63 -2.89
N GLY A 44 15.31 -9.23 -3.99
CA GLY A 44 14.65 -9.01 -5.28
C GLY A 44 13.84 -7.71 -5.37
N VAL A 45 13.81 -6.89 -4.32
CA VAL A 45 13.21 -5.56 -4.33
C VAL A 45 14.28 -4.51 -4.57
N GLU A 46 13.98 -3.56 -5.44
CA GLU A 46 14.86 -2.45 -5.80
C GLU A 46 14.17 -1.12 -5.52
N LEU A 47 15.00 -0.11 -5.24
CA LEU A 47 14.59 1.28 -5.07
C LEU A 47 15.11 2.07 -6.26
N PHE A 48 14.30 2.96 -6.80
CA PHE A 48 14.60 3.70 -8.02
C PHE A 48 14.45 5.20 -7.80
N SER A 49 15.30 6.02 -8.43
CA SER A 49 14.96 7.41 -8.64
C SER A 49 13.79 7.56 -9.64
N ALA A 50 13.12 8.69 -9.61
CA ALA A 50 11.91 8.91 -10.41
C ALA A 50 12.10 8.64 -11.91
N ASP A 51 13.23 9.03 -12.48
CA ASP A 51 13.61 8.82 -13.89
C ASP A 51 13.92 7.35 -14.20
N ALA A 52 14.47 6.60 -13.24
CA ALA A 52 14.81 5.19 -13.39
C ALA A 52 13.59 4.26 -13.28
N LEU A 53 12.43 4.76 -12.81
CA LEU A 53 11.19 3.97 -12.73
C LEU A 53 10.58 3.59 -14.07
N LYS A 54 11.00 4.19 -15.18
CA LYS A 54 10.42 3.90 -16.50
C LYS A 54 10.55 2.42 -16.86
N GLU A 55 11.75 1.87 -16.74
CA GLU A 55 12.02 0.48 -17.12
C GLU A 55 11.21 -0.54 -16.29
N PRO A 56 11.19 -0.51 -14.94
CA PRO A 56 10.39 -1.46 -14.18
C PRO A 56 8.88 -1.29 -14.42
N VAL A 57 8.38 -0.09 -14.68
CA VAL A 57 6.97 0.14 -15.02
C VAL A 57 6.64 -0.42 -16.41
N GLU A 58 7.45 -0.17 -17.45
CA GLU A 58 7.27 -0.76 -18.78
C GLU A 58 7.28 -2.27 -18.74
N ARG A 59 8.22 -2.86 -18.00
CA ARG A 59 8.31 -4.30 -17.79
C ARG A 59 7.03 -4.86 -17.14
N ALA A 60 6.49 -4.18 -16.14
CA ALA A 60 5.25 -4.57 -15.49
C ALA A 60 4.04 -4.44 -16.42
N LEU A 61 3.93 -3.32 -17.14
CA LEU A 61 2.87 -3.08 -18.13
C LEU A 61 2.85 -4.13 -19.24
N SER A 62 4.03 -4.59 -19.71
CA SER A 62 4.14 -5.64 -20.74
C SER A 62 3.59 -6.99 -20.26
N THR A 63 3.54 -7.24 -18.95
CA THR A 63 2.94 -8.44 -18.36
C THR A 63 1.44 -8.30 -18.06
N GLY A 64 0.84 -7.13 -18.30
CA GLY A 64 -0.59 -6.88 -18.04
C GLY A 64 -0.89 -6.21 -16.70
N ILE A 65 0.10 -5.94 -15.86
CA ILE A 65 -0.07 -5.17 -14.63
C ILE A 65 -0.41 -3.72 -14.99
N ARG A 66 -1.38 -3.12 -14.29
CA ARG A 66 -1.83 -1.73 -14.51
C ARG A 66 -1.93 -0.93 -13.22
N ASN A 67 -1.69 -1.55 -12.07
CA ASN A 67 -1.86 -0.91 -10.77
C ASN A 67 -0.51 -0.88 -10.04
N PHE A 68 -0.12 0.31 -9.56
CA PHE A 68 1.14 0.55 -8.89
C PHE A 68 0.91 1.27 -7.57
N LEU A 69 1.71 0.94 -6.54
CA LEU A 69 1.68 1.60 -5.24
C LEU A 69 3.08 2.17 -4.94
N LEU A 70 3.21 3.50 -4.94
CA LEU A 70 4.46 4.20 -4.73
C LEU A 70 4.72 4.47 -3.25
N PHE A 71 5.95 4.22 -2.82
CA PHE A 71 6.48 4.53 -1.50
C PHE A 71 7.66 5.48 -1.63
N GLY A 72 7.65 6.59 -0.89
CA GLY A 72 8.82 7.45 -0.77
C GLY A 72 9.86 6.81 0.16
N HIS A 73 11.12 6.87 -0.23
CA HIS A 73 12.24 6.53 0.64
C HIS A 73 13.15 7.76 0.75
N TYR A 74 13.37 8.22 1.97
CA TYR A 74 14.12 9.44 2.26
C TYR A 74 15.40 9.06 3.02
N GLU A 75 16.56 9.39 2.43
CA GLU A 75 17.88 9.10 3.02
C GLU A 75 18.34 10.26 3.92
N GLU A 76 18.03 11.49 3.49
CA GLU A 76 18.44 12.73 4.16
C GLU A 76 17.26 13.69 4.29
N GLY A 77 17.45 14.78 5.03
CA GLY A 77 16.46 15.84 5.21
C GLY A 77 15.27 15.48 6.07
N LYS A 78 15.30 14.32 6.75
CA LYS A 78 14.23 13.92 7.67
C LYS A 78 14.16 14.88 8.86
N ASP A 79 12.94 15.20 9.27
CA ASP A 79 12.65 16.03 10.44
C ASP A 79 11.55 15.40 11.33
N ASN A 80 11.21 16.06 12.43
CA ASN A 80 10.20 15.54 13.37
C ASN A 80 8.78 15.50 12.79
N GLU A 81 8.53 16.23 11.71
CA GLU A 81 7.20 16.36 11.09
C GLU A 81 7.08 15.59 9.76
N GLY A 82 8.17 14.96 9.31
CA GLY A 82 8.18 14.27 8.03
C GLY A 82 7.92 15.21 6.84
N THR A 83 8.39 16.47 6.91
CA THR A 83 8.09 17.49 5.88
C THR A 83 8.56 17.09 4.48
N PRO A 84 9.65 16.32 4.30
CA PRO A 84 10.05 15.87 2.96
C PRO A 84 8.98 15.05 2.22
N ALA A 85 8.07 14.40 2.94
CA ALA A 85 7.00 13.61 2.31
C ALA A 85 5.96 14.46 1.56
N SER A 86 5.81 15.74 1.92
CA SER A 86 4.90 16.68 1.25
C SER A 86 5.60 17.68 0.32
N ASP A 87 6.92 17.57 0.14
CA ASP A 87 7.64 18.45 -0.78
C ASP A 87 7.13 18.28 -2.21
N PRO A 88 6.63 19.36 -2.86
CA PRO A 88 6.19 19.28 -4.26
C PRO A 88 7.28 18.81 -5.25
N LYS A 89 8.55 18.92 -4.89
CA LYS A 89 9.71 18.42 -5.65
C LYS A 89 10.23 17.10 -5.10
N GLY A 90 9.54 16.50 -4.13
CA GLY A 90 9.90 15.23 -3.52
C GLY A 90 9.93 14.06 -4.51
N PRO A 91 10.54 12.94 -4.12
CA PRO A 91 10.72 11.81 -5.02
C PRO A 91 9.40 11.23 -5.52
N VAL A 92 8.40 11.07 -4.66
CA VAL A 92 7.07 10.53 -5.03
C VAL A 92 6.35 11.47 -5.98
N GLN A 93 6.33 12.78 -5.70
CA GLN A 93 5.67 13.79 -6.52
C GLN A 93 6.33 13.91 -7.91
N THR A 94 7.65 13.81 -7.95
CA THR A 94 8.40 13.80 -9.22
C THR A 94 8.10 12.54 -10.03
N ALA A 95 8.10 11.37 -9.38
CA ALA A 95 7.74 10.10 -10.03
C ALA A 95 6.30 10.12 -10.58
N LEU A 96 5.34 10.61 -9.79
CA LEU A 96 3.93 10.70 -10.22
C LEU A 96 3.78 11.51 -11.51
N ARG A 97 4.36 12.72 -11.58
CA ARG A 97 4.28 13.56 -12.79
C ARG A 97 4.85 12.86 -14.02
N LEU A 98 5.98 12.18 -13.86
CA LEU A 98 6.61 11.45 -14.96
C LEU A 98 5.77 10.23 -15.40
N LEU A 99 5.33 9.42 -14.43
CA LEU A 99 4.66 8.16 -14.70
C LEU A 99 3.23 8.36 -15.22
N THR A 100 2.46 9.29 -14.64
CA THR A 100 1.08 9.55 -15.09
C THR A 100 1.03 10.22 -16.46
N SER A 101 2.05 11.00 -16.82
CA SER A 101 2.19 11.56 -18.17
C SER A 101 2.60 10.50 -19.20
N ALA A 102 3.47 9.56 -18.82
CA ALA A 102 3.97 8.53 -19.73
C ALA A 102 2.94 7.42 -19.98
N TRP A 103 2.16 7.05 -18.95
CA TRP A 103 1.20 5.92 -19.00
C TRP A 103 -0.15 6.30 -18.40
N PRO A 104 -0.99 7.06 -19.11
CA PRO A 104 -2.29 7.51 -18.62
C PRO A 104 -3.30 6.36 -18.39
N GLU A 105 -3.04 5.18 -18.96
CA GLU A 105 -3.85 3.97 -18.73
C GLU A 105 -3.51 3.21 -17.47
N ALA A 106 -2.37 3.51 -16.82
CA ALA A 106 -1.95 2.90 -15.58
C ALA A 106 -2.47 3.68 -14.36
N LEU A 107 -2.73 2.98 -13.26
CA LEU A 107 -3.17 3.58 -12.02
C LEU A 107 -2.02 3.62 -11.02
N PHE A 108 -1.67 4.82 -10.57
CA PHE A 108 -0.64 5.06 -9.58
C PHE A 108 -1.26 5.54 -8.28
N PHE A 109 -1.19 4.71 -7.27
CA PHE A 109 -1.57 5.00 -5.89
C PHE A 109 -0.33 5.34 -5.08
N THR A 110 -0.48 6.06 -3.97
CA THR A 110 0.65 6.41 -3.12
C THR A 110 0.40 6.07 -1.67
N HIS A 111 1.41 5.51 -1.03
CA HIS A 111 1.43 5.33 0.40
C HIS A 111 1.66 6.67 1.09
N VAL A 112 0.76 7.04 2.01
CA VAL A 112 0.87 8.26 2.82
C VAL A 112 1.25 7.86 4.24
N SER A 113 2.47 8.25 4.65
CA SER A 113 3.06 7.89 5.94
C SER A 113 4.13 8.90 6.33
N LEU A 114 4.25 9.19 7.61
CA LEU A 114 5.31 10.01 8.18
C LEU A 114 6.59 9.22 8.44
N SER A 115 6.47 7.94 8.82
CA SER A 115 7.59 7.12 9.30
C SER A 115 8.78 7.05 8.36
N HIS A 116 8.56 7.14 7.05
CA HIS A 116 9.63 7.13 6.04
C HIS A 116 10.42 8.45 5.98
N ALA A 117 9.79 9.57 6.37
CA ALA A 117 10.33 10.93 6.27
C ALA A 117 10.60 11.57 7.63
N SER A 118 10.11 10.97 8.74
CA SER A 118 10.39 11.46 10.07
C SER A 118 11.75 11.01 10.58
N SER A 119 12.44 11.89 11.34
CA SER A 119 13.76 11.61 11.91
C SER A 119 13.74 10.51 12.97
N HIS A 120 12.63 10.34 13.66
CA HIS A 120 12.42 9.34 14.70
C HIS A 120 11.82 8.02 14.19
N GLY A 121 11.45 7.92 12.89
CA GLY A 121 10.91 6.71 12.28
C GLY A 121 9.48 6.33 12.71
N LEU A 122 8.80 7.19 13.50
CA LEU A 122 7.41 6.99 13.91
C LEU A 122 6.43 7.56 12.88
N ASN A 123 5.23 7.04 12.90
CA ASN A 123 4.15 7.48 12.01
C ASN A 123 3.24 8.56 12.65
N VAL A 124 3.78 9.32 13.59
CA VAL A 124 3.13 10.44 14.29
C VAL A 124 4.10 11.59 14.43
N CYS A 125 3.59 12.82 14.53
CA CYS A 125 4.36 13.97 15.00
C CYS A 125 4.46 13.91 16.53
N LEU A 126 5.57 14.40 17.06
CA LEU A 126 5.77 14.51 18.50
C LEU A 126 5.68 15.97 18.94
N ASP A 127 5.15 16.20 20.14
CA ASP A 127 5.22 17.49 20.82
C ASP A 127 6.60 17.73 21.45
N ASP A 128 6.81 18.88 22.08
CA ASP A 128 8.07 19.26 22.71
C ASP A 128 8.45 18.34 23.91
N SER A 129 7.48 17.57 24.43
CA SER A 129 7.70 16.58 25.49
C SER A 129 8.01 15.17 24.96
N GLY A 130 7.99 14.98 23.62
CA GLY A 130 8.19 13.70 22.97
C GLY A 130 6.95 12.80 22.93
N LYS A 131 5.77 13.34 23.20
CA LYS A 131 4.49 12.62 23.10
C LYS A 131 3.82 12.84 21.75
N PRO A 132 2.94 11.90 21.32
CA PRO A 132 2.17 12.05 20.07
C PRO A 132 1.29 13.32 20.07
N ASP A 133 1.48 14.16 19.06
CA ASP A 133 0.59 15.27 18.71
C ASP A 133 -0.34 14.83 17.58
N ILE A 134 -1.54 14.39 17.93
CA ILE A 134 -2.51 13.83 16.98
C ILE A 134 -3.03 14.87 16.01
N GLU A 135 -3.29 16.11 16.46
CA GLU A 135 -3.78 17.19 15.59
C GLU A 135 -2.74 17.60 14.55
N LYS A 136 -1.48 17.71 14.97
CA LYS A 136 -0.36 17.98 14.08
C LYS A 136 -0.14 16.83 13.10
N THR A 137 -0.20 15.58 13.60
CA THR A 137 -0.12 14.39 12.77
C THR A 137 -1.20 14.38 11.70
N ARG A 138 -2.46 14.63 12.07
CA ARG A 138 -3.58 14.69 11.12
C ARG A 138 -3.35 15.72 10.03
N ARG A 139 -2.91 16.93 10.38
CA ARG A 139 -2.57 17.98 9.40
C ARG A 139 -1.49 17.53 8.44
N ARG A 140 -0.41 16.93 8.96
CA ARG A 140 0.69 16.44 8.13
C ARG A 140 0.26 15.35 7.15
N PHE A 141 -0.63 14.43 7.58
CA PHE A 141 -1.20 13.43 6.66
C PHE A 141 -2.04 14.06 5.55
N LEU A 142 -2.81 15.10 5.84
CA LEU A 142 -3.57 15.85 4.83
C LEU A 142 -2.64 16.57 3.85
N ASP A 143 -1.57 17.21 4.32
CA ASP A 143 -0.58 17.91 3.48
C ASP A 143 0.13 16.93 2.53
N ILE A 144 0.54 15.76 3.02
CA ILE A 144 1.17 14.71 2.19
C ILE A 144 0.17 14.21 1.14
N ALA A 145 -1.07 13.92 1.56
CA ALA A 145 -2.11 13.44 0.66
C ALA A 145 -2.39 14.47 -0.45
N ALA A 146 -2.57 15.73 -0.10
CA ALA A 146 -2.79 16.83 -1.06
C ALA A 146 -1.63 16.93 -2.05
N SER A 147 -0.38 16.95 -1.57
CA SER A 147 0.83 17.03 -2.41
C SER A 147 0.93 15.87 -3.42
N HIS A 148 0.58 14.64 -3.00
CA HIS A 148 0.55 13.48 -3.89
C HIS A 148 -0.57 13.56 -4.93
N LEU A 149 -1.78 14.00 -4.52
CA LEU A 149 -2.91 14.18 -5.43
C LEU A 149 -2.67 15.27 -6.47
N GLU A 150 -2.07 16.40 -6.07
CA GLU A 150 -1.64 17.49 -6.95
C GLU A 150 -0.57 17.02 -7.96
N ALA A 151 0.30 16.10 -7.55
CA ALA A 151 1.29 15.50 -8.43
C ALA A 151 0.71 14.46 -9.40
N GLY A 152 -0.57 14.10 -9.28
CA GLY A 152 -1.27 13.22 -10.22
C GLY A 152 -1.62 11.83 -9.69
N ALA A 153 -1.51 11.56 -8.37
CA ALA A 153 -1.93 10.29 -7.81
C ALA A 153 -3.41 10.00 -8.12
N HIS A 154 -3.71 8.76 -8.52
CA HIS A 154 -5.08 8.31 -8.76
C HIS A 154 -5.85 8.03 -7.46
N GLY A 155 -5.11 7.81 -6.39
CA GLY A 155 -5.63 7.65 -5.03
C GLY A 155 -4.50 7.51 -4.03
N ILE A 156 -4.86 7.49 -2.77
CA ILE A 156 -3.94 7.47 -1.64
C ILE A 156 -4.24 6.31 -0.69
N VAL A 157 -3.19 5.83 -0.02
CA VAL A 157 -3.22 4.75 0.96
C VAL A 157 -2.67 5.30 2.28
N PRO A 158 -3.51 5.95 3.11
CA PRO A 158 -3.06 6.59 4.34
C PRO A 158 -2.81 5.56 5.44
N LEU A 159 -1.60 5.58 6.01
CA LEU A 159 -1.25 4.77 7.18
C LEU A 159 -1.50 5.56 8.49
N PHE A 160 -2.60 6.26 8.59
CA PHE A 160 -3.07 6.88 9.81
C PHE A 160 -4.38 6.21 10.20
N LEU A 161 -4.31 5.34 11.22
CA LEU A 161 -5.40 4.43 11.58
C LEU A 161 -6.39 5.05 12.57
N GLU A 162 -6.25 6.34 12.87
CA GLU A 162 -7.15 7.08 13.75
C GLU A 162 -8.60 6.96 13.28
N LYS A 163 -9.48 6.68 14.21
CA LYS A 163 -10.92 6.59 13.93
C LYS A 163 -11.47 7.92 13.43
N GLY A 164 -12.18 7.91 12.31
CA GLY A 164 -12.75 9.10 11.70
C GLY A 164 -11.82 9.83 10.72
N PHE A 165 -10.55 9.42 10.57
CA PHE A 165 -9.62 10.07 9.66
C PHE A 165 -10.03 9.95 8.19
N VAL A 166 -10.57 8.80 7.78
CA VAL A 166 -11.08 8.61 6.40
C VAL A 166 -12.15 9.64 6.07
N ARG A 167 -13.04 9.95 7.01
CA ARG A 167 -14.07 11.00 6.85
C ARG A 167 -13.47 12.39 6.66
N VAL A 168 -12.47 12.74 7.47
CA VAL A 168 -11.78 14.03 7.37
C VAL A 168 -11.11 14.16 6.01
N LEU A 169 -10.38 13.13 5.61
CA LEU A 169 -9.68 13.06 4.33
C LEU A 169 -10.66 13.13 3.15
N ARG A 170 -11.75 12.35 3.18
CA ARG A 170 -12.77 12.35 2.13
C ARG A 170 -13.41 13.73 2.00
N LYS A 171 -13.77 14.35 3.13
CA LYS A 171 -14.33 15.72 3.13
C LYS A 171 -13.35 16.71 2.48
N THR A 172 -12.08 16.70 2.87
CA THR A 172 -11.05 17.56 2.28
C THR A 172 -10.91 17.34 0.78
N MET A 173 -10.96 16.10 0.33
CA MET A 173 -10.88 15.76 -1.10
C MET A 173 -12.14 16.18 -1.87
N ASP A 174 -13.33 16.09 -1.26
CA ASP A 174 -14.61 16.50 -1.86
C ASP A 174 -14.73 18.03 -1.97
N GLU A 175 -14.11 18.78 -1.05
CA GLU A 175 -14.05 20.25 -1.06
C GLU A 175 -12.98 20.82 -2.03
N THR A 176 -12.22 19.92 -2.68
CA THR A 176 -11.16 20.25 -3.63
C THR A 176 -11.40 19.57 -4.98
N ASN A 177 -10.46 19.68 -5.91
CA ASN A 177 -10.53 19.03 -7.23
C ASN A 177 -10.26 17.51 -7.19
N PHE A 178 -10.32 16.87 -6.01
CA PHE A 178 -9.94 15.47 -5.80
C PHE A 178 -11.10 14.55 -5.38
N ALA A 179 -12.35 15.00 -5.53
CA ALA A 179 -13.54 14.24 -5.17
C ALA A 179 -13.60 12.85 -5.81
N GLU A 180 -13.09 12.69 -7.05
CA GLU A 180 -13.08 11.44 -7.81
C GLU A 180 -11.82 10.58 -7.56
N ARG A 181 -10.94 10.99 -6.62
CA ARG A 181 -9.75 10.21 -6.29
C ARG A 181 -10.04 9.18 -5.22
N ASP A 182 -9.35 8.05 -5.31
CA ASP A 182 -9.54 6.92 -4.41
C ASP A 182 -8.89 7.14 -3.03
N ILE A 183 -9.55 6.62 -1.99
CA ILE A 183 -8.97 6.37 -0.67
C ILE A 183 -8.98 4.86 -0.45
N LEU A 184 -7.80 4.24 -0.41
CA LEU A 184 -7.63 2.83 -0.11
C LEU A 184 -7.26 2.70 1.36
N SER A 185 -8.25 2.38 2.19
CA SER A 185 -8.05 2.32 3.64
C SER A 185 -7.50 0.96 4.08
N TYR A 186 -6.68 0.97 5.12
CA TYR A 186 -6.33 -0.24 5.87
C TYR A 186 -7.52 -0.67 6.74
N GLY A 187 -8.55 -1.22 6.11
CA GLY A 187 -9.77 -1.67 6.79
C GLY A 187 -9.51 -2.79 7.80
N ALA A 188 -8.46 -3.60 7.58
CA ALA A 188 -7.98 -4.57 8.54
C ALA A 188 -6.45 -4.66 8.49
N LYS A 189 -5.76 -3.90 9.34
CA LYS A 189 -4.31 -3.99 9.53
C LYS A 189 -4.03 -4.60 10.90
N TYR A 190 -3.54 -5.82 10.89
CA TYR A 190 -3.23 -6.57 12.11
C TYR A 190 -1.80 -6.31 12.58
N ASP A 191 -1.58 -6.39 13.88
CA ASP A 191 -0.24 -6.50 14.44
C ASP A 191 0.39 -7.81 13.97
N SER A 192 1.62 -7.74 13.45
CA SER A 192 2.23 -8.91 12.82
C SER A 192 3.75 -8.85 12.78
N ALA A 193 4.37 -9.93 13.21
CA ALA A 193 5.81 -10.16 13.04
C ALA A 193 6.25 -10.22 11.56
N LEU A 194 5.31 -10.44 10.63
CA LEU A 194 5.57 -10.50 9.19
C LEU A 194 5.92 -9.14 8.55
N TYR A 195 5.88 -8.06 9.32
CA TYR A 195 6.38 -6.75 8.87
C TYR A 195 7.90 -6.60 9.03
N GLY A 196 8.56 -7.52 9.71
CA GLY A 196 9.99 -7.42 10.06
C GLY A 196 10.91 -6.98 8.91
N PRO A 197 10.90 -7.62 7.72
CA PRO A 197 11.76 -7.20 6.61
C PRO A 197 11.46 -5.78 6.12
N PHE A 198 10.19 -5.37 6.06
CA PHE A 198 9.81 -4.01 5.67
C PHE A 198 10.21 -2.97 6.72
N ASN A 199 10.01 -3.25 8.00
CA ASN A 199 10.41 -2.37 9.09
C ASN A 199 11.94 -2.17 9.10
N ALA A 200 12.71 -3.24 8.91
CA ALA A 200 14.17 -3.16 8.76
C ALA A 200 14.59 -2.34 7.53
N PHE A 201 13.87 -2.47 6.43
CA PHE A 201 14.11 -1.73 5.19
C PHE A 201 13.87 -0.23 5.34
N THR A 202 12.82 0.16 6.07
CA THR A 202 12.38 1.56 6.21
C THR A 202 12.89 2.23 7.48
N SER A 203 13.63 1.51 8.33
CA SER A 203 14.08 1.97 9.66
C SER A 203 12.93 2.45 10.55
N ILE A 204 11.74 1.85 10.38
CA ILE A 204 10.56 2.14 11.20
C ILE A 204 10.79 1.59 12.61
N THR A 205 10.58 2.44 13.60
CA THR A 205 10.65 2.08 15.01
C THR A 205 9.25 2.08 15.60
N GLU A 206 8.68 0.90 15.85
CA GLU A 206 7.35 0.77 16.49
C GLU A 206 7.45 0.70 18.02
N LYS A 207 8.65 0.73 18.58
CA LYS A 207 8.86 0.54 20.03
C LYS A 207 8.29 1.70 20.85
N GLY A 208 7.39 1.37 21.75
CA GLY A 208 6.89 2.29 22.78
C GLY A 208 5.71 3.17 22.38
N MET A 209 5.15 2.99 21.20
CA MET A 209 3.93 3.70 20.79
C MET A 209 2.71 2.78 20.87
N PRO A 210 1.53 3.29 21.22
CA PRO A 210 0.29 2.52 21.11
C PRO A 210 0.13 2.07 19.66
N SER A 211 0.05 0.75 19.46
CA SER A 211 -0.26 0.21 18.15
C SER A 211 -1.75 0.43 17.88
N GLU A 212 -2.08 1.18 16.83
CA GLU A 212 -3.46 1.24 16.32
C GLU A 212 -3.79 0.01 15.46
N GLN A 213 -2.88 -0.97 15.43
CA GLN A 213 -3.07 -2.21 14.69
C GLN A 213 -4.01 -3.13 15.46
N ILE A 214 -4.76 -3.94 14.71
CA ILE A 214 -5.73 -4.87 15.31
C ILE A 214 -4.99 -6.05 15.89
N GLU A 215 -5.35 -6.46 17.11
CA GLU A 215 -4.85 -7.68 17.74
C GLU A 215 -5.15 -8.91 16.84
N PRO A 216 -4.21 -9.87 16.70
CA PRO A 216 -4.38 -11.01 15.79
C PRO A 216 -5.64 -11.85 16.01
N THR A 217 -6.20 -11.84 17.21
CA THR A 217 -7.41 -12.61 17.57
C THR A 217 -8.70 -11.80 17.44
N ASP A 218 -8.62 -10.50 17.13
CA ASP A 218 -9.78 -9.59 17.15
C ASP A 218 -10.43 -9.45 15.78
N ILE A 219 -11.38 -10.33 15.48
CA ILE A 219 -12.21 -10.28 14.28
C ILE A 219 -13.20 -9.10 14.32
N LYS A 220 -13.74 -8.81 15.52
CA LYS A 220 -14.80 -7.81 15.69
C LYS A 220 -14.32 -6.42 15.32
N SER A 221 -13.19 -6.01 15.85
CA SER A 221 -12.58 -4.70 15.52
C SER A 221 -12.26 -4.56 14.05
N ALA A 222 -11.85 -5.64 13.36
CA ALA A 222 -11.61 -5.61 11.92
C ALA A 222 -12.89 -5.30 11.13
N LEU A 223 -14.01 -5.94 11.48
CA LEU A 223 -15.29 -5.71 10.81
C LEU A 223 -15.85 -4.32 11.11
N GLU A 224 -15.77 -3.87 12.36
CA GLU A 224 -16.22 -2.54 12.79
C GLU A 224 -15.42 -1.43 12.12
N LYS A 225 -14.09 -1.57 12.05
CA LYS A 225 -13.22 -0.61 11.35
C LYS A 225 -13.53 -0.56 9.86
N ALA A 226 -13.64 -1.70 9.23
CA ALA A 226 -13.97 -1.79 7.80
C ALA A 226 -15.29 -1.09 7.48
N GLU A 227 -16.35 -1.33 8.28
CA GLU A 227 -17.65 -0.68 8.12
C GLU A 227 -17.56 0.83 8.33
N ALA A 228 -16.81 1.28 9.34
CA ALA A 228 -16.60 2.69 9.61
C ALA A 228 -15.88 3.38 8.43
N ASP A 229 -14.75 2.83 7.97
CA ASP A 229 -13.98 3.39 6.85
C ASP A 229 -14.82 3.52 5.57
N LEU A 230 -15.68 2.51 5.29
CA LEU A 230 -16.60 2.54 4.14
C LEU A 230 -17.66 3.64 4.28
N THR A 231 -18.26 3.72 5.45
CA THR A 231 -19.27 4.76 5.74
C THR A 231 -18.65 6.16 5.66
N GLU A 232 -17.37 6.28 5.95
CA GLU A 232 -16.57 7.49 5.89
C GLU A 232 -16.06 7.84 4.49
N GLY A 233 -16.24 6.96 3.50
CA GLY A 233 -15.96 7.23 2.09
C GLY A 233 -14.69 6.59 1.54
N ALA A 234 -14.18 5.52 2.15
CA ALA A 234 -13.13 4.70 1.52
C ALA A 234 -13.63 4.06 0.22
N SER A 235 -12.78 4.04 -0.81
CA SER A 235 -13.07 3.44 -2.13
C SER A 235 -12.76 1.95 -2.17
N ALA A 236 -11.83 1.49 -1.33
CA ALA A 236 -11.45 0.09 -1.20
C ALA A 236 -10.88 -0.17 0.19
N LEU A 237 -10.90 -1.44 0.61
CA LEU A 237 -10.29 -1.87 1.87
C LEU A 237 -9.08 -2.77 1.62
N ILE A 238 -8.04 -2.56 2.39
CA ILE A 238 -6.82 -3.38 2.42
C ILE A 238 -6.85 -4.27 3.66
N VAL A 239 -6.63 -5.57 3.47
CA VAL A 239 -6.34 -6.54 4.55
C VAL A 239 -4.84 -6.81 4.55
N LYS A 240 -4.19 -6.59 5.69
CA LYS A 240 -2.73 -6.67 5.83
C LYS A 240 -2.32 -7.27 7.19
N PRO A 241 -1.53 -8.35 7.23
CA PRO A 241 -1.12 -9.24 6.13
C PRO A 241 -2.30 -10.00 5.50
N ALA A 242 -2.10 -10.63 4.33
CA ALA A 242 -3.20 -11.33 3.65
C ALA A 242 -3.33 -12.80 4.06
N LEU A 243 -2.23 -13.56 4.06
CA LEU A 243 -2.27 -15.02 4.22
C LEU A 243 -2.77 -15.48 5.59
N PRO A 244 -2.32 -14.89 6.73
CA PRO A 244 -2.85 -15.29 8.04
C PRO A 244 -4.31 -14.90 8.25
N TYR A 245 -4.88 -14.02 7.40
CA TYR A 245 -6.20 -13.40 7.57
C TYR A 245 -7.12 -13.60 6.35
N LEU A 246 -7.00 -14.78 5.68
CA LEU A 246 -7.90 -15.15 4.58
C LEU A 246 -9.36 -15.24 5.04
N ASP A 247 -9.61 -15.63 6.28
CA ASP A 247 -10.94 -15.66 6.89
C ASP A 247 -11.54 -14.25 7.02
N ILE A 248 -10.69 -13.24 7.34
CA ILE A 248 -11.12 -11.83 7.40
C ILE A 248 -11.47 -11.33 6.00
N ILE A 249 -10.64 -11.63 4.99
CA ILE A 249 -10.96 -11.30 3.60
C ILE A 249 -12.31 -11.90 3.22
N ALA A 250 -12.55 -13.18 3.51
CA ALA A 250 -13.80 -13.86 3.20
C ALA A 250 -15.00 -13.24 3.94
N ARG A 251 -14.83 -12.87 5.22
CA ARG A 251 -15.87 -12.20 6.01
C ARG A 251 -16.19 -10.81 5.47
N LEU A 252 -15.17 -10.00 5.15
CA LEU A 252 -15.37 -8.69 4.54
C LEU A 252 -16.10 -8.81 3.19
N ARG A 253 -15.68 -9.77 2.35
CA ARG A 253 -16.34 -10.03 1.06
C ARG A 253 -17.81 -10.43 1.20
N SER A 254 -18.16 -11.21 2.22
CA SER A 254 -19.56 -11.61 2.46
C SER A 254 -20.42 -10.50 3.07
N ASN A 255 -19.82 -9.55 3.79
CA ASN A 255 -20.55 -8.45 4.42
C ASN A 255 -20.69 -7.20 3.55
N PHE A 256 -19.71 -6.93 2.66
CA PHE A 256 -19.62 -5.68 1.92
C PHE A 256 -19.40 -5.93 0.43
N ASP A 257 -20.08 -5.15 -0.42
CA ASP A 257 -19.89 -5.18 -1.87
C ASP A 257 -18.98 -4.01 -2.29
N ILE A 258 -17.67 -4.21 -2.08
CA ILE A 258 -16.64 -3.22 -2.37
C ILE A 258 -15.37 -3.90 -2.86
N PRO A 259 -14.44 -3.16 -3.52
CA PRO A 259 -13.12 -3.68 -3.81
C PRO A 259 -12.33 -4.02 -2.53
N LEU A 260 -11.85 -5.27 -2.45
CA LEU A 260 -10.95 -5.74 -1.40
C LEU A 260 -9.55 -5.96 -1.98
N ILE A 261 -8.54 -5.60 -1.21
CA ILE A 261 -7.13 -5.72 -1.58
C ILE A 261 -6.43 -6.55 -0.51
N GLY A 262 -5.93 -7.72 -0.87
CA GLY A 262 -5.06 -8.50 0.00
C GLY A 262 -3.62 -8.03 -0.15
N TRP A 263 -2.89 -7.84 0.95
CA TRP A 263 -1.48 -7.49 0.87
C TRP A 263 -0.61 -8.65 1.33
N MET A 264 0.05 -9.30 0.38
CA MET A 264 1.13 -10.24 0.68
C MET A 264 2.35 -9.44 1.13
N VAL A 265 2.58 -9.38 2.44
CA VAL A 265 3.62 -8.52 3.04
C VAL A 265 5.02 -9.10 2.90
N SER A 266 6.02 -8.31 3.27
CA SER A 266 7.43 -8.67 3.09
C SER A 266 7.84 -9.97 3.79
N GLY A 267 7.30 -10.25 4.98
CA GLY A 267 7.55 -11.50 5.69
C GLY A 267 6.96 -12.71 4.96
N GLU A 268 5.72 -12.61 4.47
CA GLU A 268 5.08 -13.67 3.68
C GLU A 268 5.87 -13.95 2.40
N TYR A 269 6.30 -12.90 1.70
CA TYR A 269 7.14 -13.00 0.51
C TYR A 269 8.48 -13.67 0.83
N MET A 270 9.20 -13.19 1.85
CA MET A 270 10.52 -13.71 2.23
C MET A 270 10.47 -15.14 2.77
N MET A 271 9.36 -15.56 3.40
CA MET A 271 9.16 -16.96 3.82
C MET A 271 9.17 -17.91 2.62
N VAL A 272 8.47 -17.54 1.53
CA VAL A 272 8.47 -18.35 0.30
C VAL A 272 9.86 -18.36 -0.33
N LYS A 273 10.52 -17.20 -0.46
CA LYS A 273 11.89 -17.10 -1.01
C LYS A 273 12.86 -17.98 -0.24
N SER A 274 12.87 -17.85 1.08
CA SER A 274 13.77 -18.62 1.95
C SER A 274 13.50 -20.14 1.91
N ALA A 275 12.24 -20.54 1.83
CA ALA A 275 11.88 -21.94 1.71
C ALA A 275 12.31 -22.54 0.36
N ALA A 276 12.12 -21.78 -0.72
CA ALA A 276 12.51 -22.18 -2.07
C ALA A 276 14.04 -22.33 -2.21
N GLN A 277 14.82 -21.39 -1.69
CA GLN A 277 16.28 -21.44 -1.66
C GLN A 277 16.81 -22.70 -0.94
N ARG A 278 16.06 -23.19 0.04
CA ARG A 278 16.39 -24.41 0.81
C ARG A 278 15.77 -25.68 0.21
N ASN A 279 15.15 -25.59 -0.97
CA ASN A 279 14.45 -26.71 -1.64
C ASN A 279 13.32 -27.34 -0.78
N ILE A 280 12.69 -26.56 0.11
CA ILE A 280 11.54 -27.01 0.91
C ILE A 280 10.25 -26.97 0.06
N CYS A 281 10.15 -26.02 -0.87
CA CYS A 281 9.02 -25.90 -1.78
C CYS A 281 9.47 -25.42 -3.17
N ASP A 282 8.63 -25.65 -4.18
CA ASP A 282 8.78 -25.05 -5.51
C ASP A 282 8.29 -23.58 -5.46
N GLU A 283 9.17 -22.66 -5.81
CA GLU A 283 8.89 -21.21 -5.70
C GLU A 283 7.68 -20.80 -6.53
N ARG A 284 7.64 -21.18 -7.83
CA ARG A 284 6.56 -20.80 -8.75
C ARG A 284 5.21 -21.33 -8.28
N ARG A 285 5.15 -22.64 -8.00
CA ARG A 285 3.90 -23.29 -7.56
C ARG A 285 3.40 -22.69 -6.25
N THR A 286 4.30 -22.42 -5.30
CA THR A 286 3.95 -21.85 -4.01
C THR A 286 3.41 -20.43 -4.16
N PHE A 287 4.09 -19.54 -4.90
CA PHE A 287 3.56 -18.20 -5.15
C PHE A 287 2.20 -18.22 -5.83
N LEU A 288 2.01 -19.03 -6.87
CA LEU A 288 0.74 -19.15 -7.56
C LEU A 288 -0.38 -19.67 -6.65
N GLU A 289 -0.10 -20.67 -5.82
CA GLU A 289 -1.07 -21.22 -4.86
C GLU A 289 -1.49 -20.17 -3.83
N LEU A 290 -0.54 -19.43 -3.25
CA LEU A 290 -0.81 -18.41 -2.24
C LEU A 290 -1.59 -17.22 -2.82
N HIS A 291 -1.23 -16.75 -4.02
CA HIS A 291 -1.98 -15.67 -4.68
C HIS A 291 -3.40 -16.12 -5.04
N ARG A 292 -3.58 -17.35 -5.55
CA ARG A 292 -4.90 -17.94 -5.79
C ARG A 292 -5.71 -18.10 -4.50
N SER A 293 -5.05 -18.37 -3.38
CA SER A 293 -5.73 -18.48 -2.08
C SER A 293 -6.25 -17.11 -1.60
N ILE A 294 -5.46 -16.06 -1.74
CA ILE A 294 -5.88 -14.68 -1.43
C ILE A 294 -7.04 -14.26 -2.35
N PHE A 295 -6.94 -14.54 -3.65
CA PHE A 295 -7.98 -14.23 -4.61
C PHE A 295 -9.27 -15.01 -4.32
N ARG A 296 -9.18 -16.32 -4.08
CA ARG A 296 -10.32 -17.20 -3.72
C ARG A 296 -11.00 -16.74 -2.42
N ALA A 297 -10.27 -16.20 -1.47
CA ALA A 297 -10.85 -15.64 -0.25
C ALA A 297 -11.72 -14.39 -0.51
N GLY A 298 -11.58 -13.75 -1.68
CA GLY A 298 -12.43 -12.64 -2.11
C GLY A 298 -11.71 -11.34 -2.41
N SER A 299 -10.37 -11.33 -2.43
CA SER A 299 -9.61 -10.16 -2.83
C SER A 299 -9.77 -9.87 -4.33
N HIS A 300 -10.08 -8.63 -4.68
CA HIS A 300 -10.15 -8.17 -6.06
C HIS A 300 -8.78 -7.71 -6.60
N LYS A 301 -7.88 -7.34 -5.71
CA LYS A 301 -6.50 -6.99 -6.01
C LYS A 301 -5.56 -7.58 -4.97
N ILE A 302 -4.31 -7.79 -5.36
CA ILE A 302 -3.26 -8.30 -4.48
C ILE A 302 -2.01 -7.44 -4.62
N ILE A 303 -1.59 -6.80 -3.52
CA ILE A 303 -0.29 -6.13 -3.46
C ILE A 303 0.77 -7.21 -3.20
N THR A 304 1.76 -7.29 -4.07
CA THR A 304 2.83 -8.30 -3.98
C THR A 304 4.15 -7.78 -4.54
N TYR A 305 5.24 -8.14 -3.88
CA TYR A 305 6.61 -7.74 -4.29
C TYR A 305 7.07 -8.43 -5.57
N ASP A 306 6.56 -9.62 -5.87
CA ASP A 306 6.94 -10.39 -7.06
C ASP A 306 5.94 -10.26 -8.22
N ALA A 307 5.26 -9.13 -8.30
CA ALA A 307 4.15 -8.92 -9.23
C ALA A 307 4.49 -9.31 -10.67
N VAL A 308 5.67 -8.92 -11.18
CA VAL A 308 6.07 -9.17 -12.58
C VAL A 308 6.28 -10.68 -12.85
N ARG A 309 6.94 -11.41 -11.94
CA ARG A 309 7.14 -12.86 -12.12
C ARG A 309 5.82 -13.61 -11.99
N VAL A 310 5.02 -13.28 -10.98
CA VAL A 310 3.69 -13.86 -10.79
C VAL A 310 2.80 -13.60 -12.01
N ALA A 311 2.80 -12.39 -12.57
CA ALA A 311 2.05 -12.07 -13.78
C ALA A 311 2.48 -12.91 -15.00
N ARG A 312 3.80 -13.15 -15.18
CA ARG A 312 4.31 -14.03 -16.24
C ARG A 312 3.84 -15.47 -16.03
N TRP A 313 3.98 -15.99 -14.83
CA TRP A 313 3.55 -17.35 -14.49
C TRP A 313 2.05 -17.57 -14.68
N LEU A 314 1.23 -16.59 -14.33
CA LEU A 314 -0.22 -16.64 -14.57
C LEU A 314 -0.56 -16.71 -16.06
N ARG A 315 0.22 -16.06 -16.93
CA ARG A 315 0.03 -16.12 -18.40
C ARG A 315 0.50 -17.43 -19.03
N GLU A 316 1.47 -18.08 -18.43
CA GLU A 316 2.00 -19.36 -18.91
C GLU A 316 1.14 -20.55 -18.48
N ASP A 317 0.26 -20.39 -17.50
CA ASP A 317 -0.68 -21.40 -17.01
C ASP A 317 -2.01 -21.43 -17.82
N PHE A 318 -2.16 -20.53 -18.79
CA PHE A 318 -3.22 -20.49 -19.78
C PHE A 318 -2.66 -20.90 -21.16
#